data_4ca0a5ef0b287922974e082afc3807b1
#
_entry.id   4ca0a5ef0b287922974e082afc3807b1
#
_cell.length_a   1.000
_cell.length_b   1.000
_cell.length_c   1.000
_cell.angle_alpha   90.00
_cell.angle_beta   90.00
_cell.angle_gamma   90.00
#
_symmetry.space_group_name_H-M   'P 1'
#
loop_
_entity.id
_entity.type
_entity.pdbx_description
1 polymer ?
#
loop_
_entity_poly.entity_id
_entity_poly.type
_entity_poly.pdbx_seq_one_letter_code
_entity_poly.pdbx_strand_id
1 'polypeptide(L)'
;MDFALRQITERIRTATAEHTPLRLRGGGSKDFYGESLQGELLDLTPLNGITSYEPSELVVTARAGTPLAELEATLAEQGQCLAFEPPHFAPGATVGGMVAAGLSGPSRASVGGVRDFVLGVKLINGRGELLTFGGQVMKNVAGYDVSRLMVGALGTLGVLTEISLKVLPVAPAEATLVFEIDQARALAQLHRWGGQPLPLNASCWVCDDTAPGRPELLFVRLRGAMAAVDSACCKMTQVLPGTRMDNAVAGPDWLAFRDLHLPFFTQPQTPDNALCLWRLSVPQTAPVLDLPYAQLIEWHGGQRWLWAPPSAQTLLRQTAEQVGGFATLFIAAYAGTTGATARFTPLKPPLDRIHQRLKAEFDPAGIFNRARLSPSF
;
A
#
# COMPACT_ATOMS: atom_id res chain seq x y z
N MET A 1 -5.31 15.29 28.25
CA MET A 1 -4.84 14.05 27.55
C MET A 1 -5.85 12.96 27.83
N ASP A 2 -6.36 12.32 26.79
CA ASP A 2 -7.31 11.21 26.85
C ASP A 2 -6.73 10.03 27.66
N PHE A 3 -7.60 9.23 28.29
CA PHE A 3 -7.20 8.10 29.14
C PHE A 3 -6.37 7.06 28.38
N ALA A 4 -6.82 6.67 27.18
CA ALA A 4 -6.09 5.71 26.34
C ALA A 4 -4.70 6.22 25.94
N LEU A 5 -4.59 7.50 25.57
CA LEU A 5 -3.32 8.10 25.21
C LEU A 5 -2.35 8.15 26.40
N ARG A 6 -2.85 8.40 27.62
CA ARG A 6 -2.02 8.34 28.84
C ARG A 6 -1.50 6.93 29.12
N GLN A 7 -2.37 5.93 29.06
CA GLN A 7 -1.97 4.54 29.28
C GLN A 7 -0.89 4.08 28.28
N ILE A 8 -1.08 4.40 27.00
CA ILE A 8 -0.10 4.08 25.95
C ILE A 8 1.23 4.79 26.23
N THR A 9 1.20 6.07 26.59
CA THR A 9 2.42 6.84 26.90
C THR A 9 3.18 6.24 28.09
N GLU A 10 2.48 5.89 29.19
CA GLU A 10 3.10 5.26 30.35
C GLU A 10 3.65 3.88 30.03
N ARG A 11 2.94 3.06 29.23
CA ARG A 11 3.46 1.76 28.78
C ARG A 11 4.75 1.90 27.94
N ILE A 12 4.83 2.91 27.08
CA ILE A 12 6.04 3.22 26.30
C ILE A 12 7.18 3.61 27.25
N ARG A 13 6.96 4.49 28.21
CA ARG A 13 8.00 4.92 29.17
C ARG A 13 8.52 3.76 30.00
N THR A 14 7.65 2.88 30.48
CA THR A 14 8.01 1.66 31.21
C THR A 14 8.87 0.76 30.31
N ALA A 15 8.40 0.48 29.09
CA ALA A 15 9.13 -0.34 28.13
C ALA A 15 10.50 0.22 27.76
N THR A 16 10.63 1.56 27.68
CA THR A 16 11.91 2.23 27.44
C THR A 16 12.87 2.05 28.61
N ALA A 17 12.39 2.21 29.85
CA ALA A 17 13.20 2.02 31.07
C ALA A 17 13.65 0.56 31.23
N GLU A 18 12.82 -0.39 30.87
CA GLU A 18 13.06 -1.83 30.98
C GLU A 18 13.71 -2.44 29.73
N HIS A 19 13.90 -1.65 28.66
CA HIS A 19 14.32 -2.13 27.33
C HIS A 19 13.45 -3.24 26.74
N THR A 20 12.17 -3.29 27.12
CA THR A 20 11.19 -4.29 26.68
C THR A 20 10.70 -3.99 25.26
N PRO A 21 10.88 -4.89 24.28
CA PRO A 21 10.37 -4.69 22.94
C PRO A 21 8.83 -4.62 22.94
N LEU A 22 8.29 -3.68 22.16
CA LEU A 22 6.85 -3.52 21.96
C LEU A 22 6.47 -3.84 20.51
N ARG A 23 5.43 -4.65 20.35
CA ARG A 23 4.76 -4.91 19.09
C ARG A 23 3.54 -3.99 18.95
N LEU A 24 3.66 -2.94 18.13
CA LEU A 24 2.58 -2.00 17.87
C LEU A 24 1.55 -2.63 16.97
N ARG A 25 0.28 -2.61 17.34
CA ARG A 25 -0.79 -3.24 16.57
C ARG A 25 -2.09 -2.43 16.65
N GLY A 26 -2.67 -2.14 15.46
CA GLY A 26 -4.08 -1.78 15.31
C GLY A 26 -4.93 -3.06 15.16
N GLY A 27 -5.73 -3.15 14.11
CA GLY A 27 -6.57 -4.33 13.87
C GLY A 27 -5.85 -5.60 13.38
N GLY A 28 -4.55 -5.55 13.11
CA GLY A 28 -3.76 -6.73 12.74
C GLY A 28 -3.92 -7.23 11.30
N SER A 29 -4.72 -6.56 10.48
CA SER A 29 -5.01 -6.99 9.10
C SER A 29 -3.77 -7.08 8.20
N LYS A 30 -2.64 -6.51 8.61
CA LYS A 30 -1.37 -6.46 7.89
C LYS A 30 -0.21 -7.09 8.68
N ASP A 31 -0.51 -7.96 9.65
CA ASP A 31 0.50 -8.66 10.46
C ASP A 31 1.41 -9.56 9.59
N PHE A 32 0.89 -10.04 8.46
CA PHE A 32 1.63 -10.85 7.49
C PHE A 32 2.70 -10.04 6.73
N TYR A 33 2.58 -8.70 6.64
CA TYR A 33 3.45 -7.83 5.85
C TYR A 33 4.62 -7.31 6.67
N GLY A 34 5.85 -7.51 6.18
CA GLY A 34 7.11 -7.19 6.88
C GLY A 34 7.72 -8.40 7.57
N GLU A 35 8.85 -8.22 8.25
CA GLU A 35 9.56 -9.27 8.97
C GLU A 35 8.78 -9.75 10.20
N SER A 36 9.32 -10.73 10.94
CA SER A 36 8.66 -11.34 12.09
C SER A 36 8.24 -10.32 13.14
N LEU A 37 7.05 -10.52 13.70
CA LEU A 37 6.54 -9.72 14.81
C LEU A 37 7.23 -10.14 16.12
N GLN A 38 7.79 -9.18 16.86
CA GLN A 38 8.51 -9.41 18.12
C GLN A 38 8.05 -8.42 19.20
N GLY A 39 8.11 -8.83 20.45
CA GLY A 39 7.83 -7.99 21.59
C GLY A 39 6.40 -8.14 22.15
N GLU A 40 6.16 -7.45 23.25
CA GLU A 40 4.87 -7.42 23.90
C GLU A 40 3.85 -6.59 23.12
N LEU A 41 2.62 -7.04 23.09
CA LEU A 41 1.56 -6.35 22.36
C LEU A 41 1.26 -4.97 22.98
N LEU A 42 1.35 -3.93 22.18
CA LEU A 42 0.78 -2.61 22.46
C LEU A 42 -0.40 -2.39 21.51
N ASP A 43 -1.62 -2.58 22.06
CA ASP A 43 -2.85 -2.38 21.31
C ASP A 43 -3.16 -0.89 21.16
N LEU A 44 -3.36 -0.46 19.91
CA LEU A 44 -3.64 0.94 19.54
C LEU A 44 -5.12 1.15 19.15
N THR A 45 -5.94 0.12 19.15
CA THR A 45 -7.37 0.21 18.83
C THR A 45 -8.16 1.14 19.76
N PRO A 46 -7.78 1.34 21.07
CA PRO A 46 -8.45 2.31 21.92
C PRO A 46 -8.28 3.78 21.49
N LEU A 47 -7.29 4.09 20.62
CA LEU A 47 -7.16 5.42 20.01
C LEU A 47 -8.12 5.53 18.83
N ASN A 48 -9.41 5.60 19.09
CA ASN A 48 -10.48 5.58 18.09
C ASN A 48 -11.22 6.92 17.99
N GLY A 49 -11.76 7.20 16.81
CA GLY A 49 -12.67 8.29 16.46
C GLY A 49 -12.09 9.30 15.47
N ILE A 50 -12.98 9.91 14.69
CA ILE A 50 -12.68 11.05 13.82
C ILE A 50 -12.68 12.29 14.69
N THR A 51 -11.56 13.03 14.72
CA THR A 51 -11.39 14.21 15.58
C THR A 51 -11.72 15.52 14.88
N SER A 52 -11.63 15.54 13.55
CA SER A 52 -12.02 16.70 12.72
C SER A 52 -12.34 16.22 11.31
N TYR A 53 -13.36 16.80 10.71
CA TYR A 53 -13.65 16.58 9.29
C TYR A 53 -14.24 17.86 8.69
N GLU A 54 -13.53 18.40 7.72
CA GLU A 54 -13.91 19.60 6.98
C GLU A 54 -14.08 19.24 5.49
N PRO A 55 -15.29 18.82 5.07
CA PRO A 55 -15.53 18.39 3.70
C PRO A 55 -15.20 19.43 2.65
N SER A 56 -15.45 20.72 2.91
CA SER A 56 -15.13 21.82 2.00
C SER A 56 -13.63 22.01 1.77
N GLU A 57 -12.81 21.68 2.77
CA GLU A 57 -11.34 21.77 2.72
C GLU A 57 -10.70 20.46 2.26
N LEU A 58 -11.50 19.40 2.05
CA LEU A 58 -11.03 18.06 1.66
C LEU A 58 -10.02 17.47 2.64
N VAL A 59 -10.25 17.67 3.94
CA VAL A 59 -9.36 17.20 5.02
C VAL A 59 -10.15 16.49 6.10
N VAL A 60 -9.66 15.32 6.49
CA VAL A 60 -10.16 14.58 7.66
C VAL A 60 -9.01 14.27 8.60
N THR A 61 -9.25 14.35 9.89
CA THR A 61 -8.30 13.95 10.94
C THR A 61 -8.94 12.86 11.79
N ALA A 62 -8.25 11.73 11.90
CA ALA A 62 -8.72 10.57 12.66
C ALA A 62 -7.63 10.03 13.57
N ARG A 63 -8.03 9.44 14.69
CA ARG A 63 -7.13 8.71 15.58
C ARG A 63 -6.64 7.42 14.92
N ALA A 64 -5.46 6.97 15.30
CA ALA A 64 -4.78 5.86 14.62
C ALA A 64 -5.52 4.51 14.72
N GLY A 65 -6.27 4.27 15.80
CA GLY A 65 -7.08 3.07 16.02
C GLY A 65 -8.45 3.08 15.34
N THR A 66 -8.84 4.20 14.71
CA THR A 66 -10.13 4.30 13.99
C THR A 66 -10.22 3.21 12.91
N PRO A 67 -11.32 2.42 12.87
CA PRO A 67 -11.53 1.47 11.79
C PRO A 67 -11.53 2.18 10.43
N LEU A 68 -10.78 1.62 9.47
CA LEU A 68 -10.68 2.20 8.13
C LEU A 68 -12.05 2.24 7.42
N ALA A 69 -12.86 1.21 7.63
CA ALA A 69 -14.22 1.15 7.09
C ALA A 69 -15.14 2.25 7.64
N GLU A 70 -14.99 2.62 8.94
CA GLU A 70 -15.73 3.73 9.55
C GLU A 70 -15.34 5.07 8.91
N LEU A 71 -14.03 5.29 8.72
CA LEU A 71 -13.56 6.49 8.03
C LEU A 71 -14.10 6.56 6.60
N GLU A 72 -14.00 5.48 5.83
CA GLU A 72 -14.49 5.44 4.44
C GLU A 72 -16.01 5.64 4.35
N ALA A 73 -16.79 5.09 5.28
CA ALA A 73 -18.23 5.31 5.35
C ALA A 73 -18.57 6.79 5.60
N THR A 74 -17.89 7.42 6.57
CA THR A 74 -18.05 8.85 6.86
C THR A 74 -17.71 9.74 5.65
N LEU A 75 -16.66 9.41 4.92
CA LEU A 75 -16.29 10.13 3.70
C LEU A 75 -17.33 9.94 2.60
N ALA A 76 -17.85 8.74 2.43
CA ALA A 76 -18.84 8.40 1.41
C ALA A 76 -20.16 9.19 1.61
N GLU A 77 -20.59 9.46 2.85
CA GLU A 77 -21.73 10.30 3.17
C GLU A 77 -21.62 11.73 2.59
N GLN A 78 -20.39 12.21 2.39
CA GLN A 78 -20.08 13.50 1.81
C GLN A 78 -19.64 13.40 0.34
N GLY A 79 -19.82 12.24 -0.31
CA GLY A 79 -19.37 12.00 -1.70
C GLY A 79 -17.85 12.10 -1.87
N GLN A 80 -17.09 11.76 -0.82
CA GLN A 80 -15.63 11.79 -0.82
C GLN A 80 -15.03 10.41 -0.59
N CYS A 81 -13.74 10.26 -0.88
CA CYS A 81 -13.05 8.97 -0.75
C CYS A 81 -11.54 9.14 -0.48
N LEU A 82 -10.92 8.05 -0.03
CA LEU A 82 -9.47 7.87 -0.04
C LEU A 82 -9.06 7.41 -1.44
N ALA A 83 -8.68 8.35 -2.31
CA ALA A 83 -8.46 8.08 -3.74
C ALA A 83 -7.34 7.07 -4.02
N PHE A 84 -6.39 6.89 -3.10
CA PHE A 84 -5.31 5.90 -3.20
C PHE A 84 -5.76 4.46 -2.90
N GLU A 85 -7.05 4.25 -2.60
CA GLU A 85 -7.69 2.94 -2.42
C GLU A 85 -6.91 2.01 -1.47
N PRO A 86 -6.83 2.33 -0.17
CA PRO A 86 -6.05 1.54 0.77
C PRO A 86 -6.59 0.11 0.90
N PRO A 87 -5.73 -0.93 0.81
CA PRO A 87 -6.19 -2.30 1.00
C PRO A 87 -6.55 -2.58 2.46
N HIS A 88 -7.65 -3.30 2.68
CA HIS A 88 -8.10 -3.72 4.00
C HIS A 88 -7.47 -5.06 4.41
N PHE A 89 -7.43 -6.05 3.50
CA PHE A 89 -7.02 -7.45 3.65
C PHE A 89 -7.82 -8.25 4.69
N ALA A 90 -8.39 -7.61 5.71
CA ALA A 90 -9.25 -8.25 6.69
C ALA A 90 -10.13 -7.20 7.41
N PRO A 91 -11.24 -7.61 8.04
CA PRO A 91 -12.00 -6.77 8.95
C PRO A 91 -11.10 -6.21 10.06
N GLY A 92 -11.38 -4.99 10.51
CA GLY A 92 -10.64 -4.35 11.60
C GLY A 92 -9.38 -3.60 11.17
N ALA A 93 -9.11 -3.44 9.86
CA ALA A 93 -8.07 -2.52 9.40
C ALA A 93 -8.26 -1.13 10.02
N THR A 94 -7.15 -0.50 10.48
CA THR A 94 -7.20 0.83 11.14
C THR A 94 -6.48 1.88 10.32
N VAL A 95 -6.83 3.15 10.52
CA VAL A 95 -6.18 4.31 9.87
C VAL A 95 -4.68 4.33 10.15
N GLY A 96 -4.25 4.13 11.41
CA GLY A 96 -2.84 4.07 11.76
C GLY A 96 -2.12 2.88 11.12
N GLY A 97 -2.75 1.71 11.06
CA GLY A 97 -2.21 0.53 10.38
C GLY A 97 -2.08 0.73 8.87
N MET A 98 -3.03 1.41 8.23
CA MET A 98 -3.01 1.80 6.83
C MET A 98 -1.81 2.71 6.54
N VAL A 99 -1.62 3.77 7.33
CA VAL A 99 -0.48 4.70 7.17
C VAL A 99 0.84 4.02 7.48
N ALA A 100 0.92 3.24 8.57
CA ALA A 100 2.15 2.54 8.94
C ALA A 100 2.60 1.52 7.88
N ALA A 101 1.67 0.83 7.22
CA ALA A 101 1.98 -0.09 6.12
C ALA A 101 2.31 0.63 4.80
N GLY A 102 1.70 1.81 4.56
CA GLY A 102 1.94 2.62 3.36
C GLY A 102 1.50 1.96 2.05
N LEU A 103 0.60 0.97 2.12
CA LEU A 103 0.10 0.23 0.97
C LEU A 103 -1.06 0.99 0.31
N SER A 104 -1.07 0.97 -1.01
CA SER A 104 -2.09 1.63 -1.84
C SER A 104 -2.61 0.65 -2.89
N GLY A 105 -3.85 0.83 -3.30
CA GLY A 105 -4.53 -0.03 -4.25
C GLY A 105 -4.28 0.34 -5.72
N PRO A 106 -5.15 -0.12 -6.63
CA PRO A 106 -4.95 -0.06 -8.09
C PRO A 106 -4.76 1.35 -8.66
N SER A 107 -5.41 2.37 -8.06
CA SER A 107 -5.35 3.76 -8.55
C SER A 107 -4.02 4.48 -8.28
N ARG A 108 -3.13 3.89 -7.46
CA ARG A 108 -1.91 4.56 -6.98
C ARG A 108 -1.08 5.21 -8.08
N ALA A 109 -0.97 4.57 -9.23
CA ALA A 109 -0.14 5.07 -10.34
C ALA A 109 -0.66 6.40 -10.92
N SER A 110 -1.97 6.65 -10.80
CA SER A 110 -2.64 7.84 -11.35
C SER A 110 -2.85 8.93 -10.31
N VAL A 111 -3.14 8.56 -9.04
CA VAL A 111 -3.54 9.54 -8.02
C VAL A 111 -2.46 9.80 -6.96
N GLY A 112 -1.44 8.94 -6.89
CA GLY A 112 -0.44 8.92 -5.81
C GLY A 112 -0.74 7.87 -4.74
N GLY A 113 0.20 7.65 -3.82
CA GLY A 113 0.07 6.70 -2.72
C GLY A 113 -0.31 7.37 -1.40
N VAL A 114 -0.46 6.57 -0.34
CA VAL A 114 -0.76 7.06 1.04
C VAL A 114 0.08 8.27 1.43
N ARG A 115 1.38 8.24 1.12
CA ARG A 115 2.34 9.32 1.42
C ARG A 115 1.91 10.67 0.84
N ASP A 116 1.26 10.68 -0.30
CA ASP A 116 0.86 11.90 -1.00
C ASP A 116 -0.43 12.51 -0.42
N PHE A 117 -1.11 11.76 0.45
CA PHE A 117 -2.36 12.15 1.10
C PHE A 117 -2.21 12.45 2.59
N VAL A 118 -1.11 12.05 3.24
CA VAL A 118 -0.85 12.38 4.65
C VAL A 118 -0.37 13.83 4.75
N LEU A 119 -1.15 14.66 5.44
CA LEU A 119 -0.89 16.09 5.68
C LEU A 119 -0.17 16.33 7.01
N GLY A 120 -0.52 15.57 8.04
CA GLY A 120 0.06 15.69 9.36
C GLY A 120 -0.12 14.43 10.19
N VAL A 121 0.74 14.28 11.21
CA VAL A 121 0.65 13.21 12.19
C VAL A 121 0.95 13.71 13.60
N LYS A 122 0.29 13.11 14.59
CA LYS A 122 0.76 13.10 15.97
C LYS A 122 1.30 11.71 16.27
N LEU A 123 2.44 11.65 16.91
CA LEU A 123 3.07 10.38 17.28
C LEU A 123 3.73 10.46 18.67
N ILE A 124 3.88 9.31 19.33
CA ILE A 124 4.70 9.16 20.51
C ILE A 124 6.00 8.47 20.09
N ASN A 125 7.13 9.12 20.42
CA ASN A 125 8.47 8.56 20.16
C ASN A 125 8.92 7.58 21.25
N GLY A 126 10.11 6.98 21.11
CA GLY A 126 10.69 6.05 22.08
C GLY A 126 11.07 6.68 23.44
N ARG A 127 11.00 8.02 23.58
CA ARG A 127 11.17 8.71 24.86
C ARG A 127 9.82 8.94 25.58
N GLY A 128 8.69 8.53 25.00
CA GLY A 128 7.36 8.80 25.54
C GLY A 128 6.93 10.27 25.36
N GLU A 129 7.49 10.97 24.36
CA GLU A 129 7.14 12.35 24.02
C GLU A 129 6.09 12.37 22.91
N LEU A 130 5.03 13.14 23.10
CA LEU A 130 4.01 13.37 22.08
C LEU A 130 4.49 14.49 21.14
N LEU A 131 4.72 14.15 19.90
CA LEU A 131 5.21 15.04 18.85
C LEU A 131 4.15 15.27 17.79
N THR A 132 4.12 16.48 17.22
CA THR A 132 3.21 16.85 16.13
C THR A 132 4.02 17.32 14.93
N PHE A 133 3.74 16.74 13.77
CA PHE A 133 4.38 17.10 12.51
C PHE A 133 3.34 17.36 11.42
N GLY A 134 3.58 18.38 10.58
CA GLY A 134 2.61 18.81 9.59
C GLY A 134 1.40 19.48 10.23
N GLY A 135 0.26 19.41 9.56
CA GLY A 135 -0.98 20.05 10.00
C GLY A 135 -2.18 19.59 9.18
N GLN A 136 -3.20 20.43 9.11
CA GLN A 136 -4.42 20.22 8.31
C GLN A 136 -4.40 21.02 7.00
N VAL A 137 -3.28 21.67 6.67
CA VAL A 137 -3.16 22.52 5.47
C VAL A 137 -2.42 21.78 4.35
N MET A 138 -2.88 21.94 3.13
CA MET A 138 -2.31 21.30 1.95
C MET A 138 -0.88 21.74 1.60
N LYS A 139 -0.42 22.86 2.12
CA LYS A 139 0.92 23.40 1.88
C LYS A 139 1.64 23.64 3.21
N ASN A 140 2.46 22.68 3.62
CA ASN A 140 3.44 22.89 4.69
C ASN A 140 4.74 23.43 4.07
N VAL A 141 5.16 24.64 4.48
CA VAL A 141 6.34 25.31 3.93
C VAL A 141 7.50 25.42 4.93
N ALA A 142 7.32 24.94 6.16
CA ALA A 142 8.31 25.04 7.21
C ALA A 142 8.69 23.67 7.77
N GLY A 143 9.98 23.39 7.85
CA GLY A 143 10.53 22.19 8.47
C GLY A 143 10.58 20.94 7.56
N TYR A 144 11.07 19.85 8.13
CA TYR A 144 11.14 18.56 7.46
C TYR A 144 9.77 17.88 7.42
N ASP A 145 9.50 17.16 6.34
CA ASP A 145 8.25 16.42 6.17
C ASP A 145 8.32 15.06 6.89
N VAL A 146 8.27 15.11 8.21
CA VAL A 146 8.27 13.92 9.06
C VAL A 146 6.96 13.14 8.93
N SER A 147 5.85 13.82 8.61
CA SER A 147 4.55 13.15 8.43
C SER A 147 4.63 12.07 7.35
N ARG A 148 5.25 12.38 6.22
CA ARG A 148 5.45 11.44 5.13
C ARG A 148 6.51 10.38 5.42
N LEU A 149 7.44 10.65 6.32
CA LEU A 149 8.44 9.66 6.76
C LEU A 149 7.78 8.51 7.52
N MET A 150 6.69 8.77 8.24
CA MET A 150 5.95 7.74 9.00
C MET A 150 5.19 6.77 8.11
N VAL A 151 4.90 7.14 6.85
CA VAL A 151 4.20 6.28 5.91
C VAL A 151 5.09 5.13 5.44
N GLY A 152 4.66 3.91 5.70
CA GLY A 152 5.43 2.69 5.38
C GLY A 152 6.54 2.36 6.39
N ALA A 153 6.64 3.10 7.50
CA ALA A 153 7.62 2.82 8.55
C ALA A 153 7.27 1.60 9.42
N LEU A 154 6.13 0.96 9.22
CA LEU A 154 5.65 -0.22 9.98
C LEU A 154 5.73 -0.04 11.50
N GLY A 155 5.57 1.20 12.00
CA GLY A 155 5.64 1.51 13.43
C GLY A 155 7.04 1.45 14.03
N THR A 156 8.10 1.32 13.24
CA THR A 156 9.48 1.22 13.76
C THR A 156 10.01 2.55 14.30
N LEU A 157 9.44 3.68 13.89
CA LEU A 157 9.89 5.02 14.29
C LEU A 157 9.04 5.65 15.40
N GLY A 158 7.90 5.05 15.75
CA GLY A 158 7.02 5.60 16.79
C GLY A 158 5.58 5.14 16.66
N VAL A 159 4.79 5.49 17.66
CA VAL A 159 3.37 5.16 17.75
C VAL A 159 2.56 6.30 17.16
N LEU A 160 1.95 6.11 15.99
CA LEU A 160 0.98 7.05 15.44
C LEU A 160 -0.24 7.12 16.35
N THR A 161 -0.67 8.32 16.69
CA THR A 161 -1.82 8.56 17.56
C THR A 161 -2.98 9.26 16.84
N GLU A 162 -2.67 10.17 15.91
CA GLU A 162 -3.64 10.91 15.12
C GLU A 162 -3.04 11.20 13.73
N ILE A 163 -3.85 11.14 12.70
CA ILE A 163 -3.44 11.35 11.32
C ILE A 163 -4.42 12.31 10.63
N SER A 164 -3.89 13.34 9.96
CA SER A 164 -4.64 14.20 9.05
C SER A 164 -4.41 13.78 7.61
N LEU A 165 -5.49 13.52 6.88
CA LEU A 165 -5.49 13.00 5.51
C LEU A 165 -6.20 13.98 4.59
N LYS A 166 -5.61 14.19 3.41
CA LYS A 166 -6.32 14.76 2.26
C LYS A 166 -7.29 13.70 1.72
N VAL A 167 -8.48 14.14 1.36
CA VAL A 167 -9.49 13.32 0.68
C VAL A 167 -9.82 13.93 -0.68
N LEU A 168 -10.48 13.17 -1.56
CA LEU A 168 -10.94 13.68 -2.85
C LEU A 168 -12.43 13.39 -3.04
N PRO A 169 -13.14 14.21 -3.84
CA PRO A 169 -14.48 13.87 -4.28
C PRO A 169 -14.48 12.55 -5.07
N VAL A 170 -15.54 11.77 -4.93
CA VAL A 170 -15.77 10.60 -5.78
C VAL A 170 -15.92 11.06 -7.22
N ALA A 171 -15.24 10.38 -8.16
CA ALA A 171 -15.32 10.71 -9.56
C ALA A 171 -16.77 10.52 -10.08
N PRO A 172 -17.33 11.47 -10.86
CA PRO A 172 -18.73 11.39 -11.33
C PRO A 172 -18.97 10.29 -12.35
N ALA A 173 -17.93 9.79 -13.02
CA ALA A 173 -18.03 8.67 -13.95
C ALA A 173 -16.84 7.71 -13.85
N GLU A 174 -17.15 6.43 -14.10
CA GLU A 174 -16.17 5.35 -14.20
C GLU A 174 -16.51 4.45 -15.40
N ALA A 175 -15.49 3.92 -16.07
CA ALA A 175 -15.62 2.86 -17.05
C ALA A 175 -14.41 1.93 -16.97
N THR A 176 -14.63 0.64 -17.20
CA THR A 176 -13.55 -0.35 -17.37
C THR A 176 -13.59 -0.89 -18.79
N LEU A 177 -12.44 -0.79 -19.48
CA LEU A 177 -12.23 -1.38 -20.81
C LEU A 177 -11.39 -2.64 -20.67
N VAL A 178 -11.71 -3.66 -21.47
CA VAL A 178 -10.96 -4.92 -21.56
C VAL A 178 -10.44 -5.09 -22.96
N PHE A 179 -9.18 -5.45 -23.07
CA PHE A 179 -8.48 -5.70 -24.34
C PHE A 179 -7.79 -7.07 -24.26
N GLU A 180 -7.96 -7.89 -25.30
CA GLU A 180 -7.19 -9.11 -25.46
C GLU A 180 -5.86 -8.77 -26.15
N ILE A 181 -4.75 -8.87 -25.40
CA ILE A 181 -3.47 -8.36 -25.85
C ILE A 181 -2.32 -8.98 -25.04
N ASP A 182 -1.23 -9.36 -25.71
CA ASP A 182 -0.03 -9.88 -25.07
C ASP A 182 0.66 -8.84 -24.15
N GLN A 183 1.47 -9.33 -23.24
CA GLN A 183 2.15 -8.53 -22.22
C GLN A 183 2.96 -7.38 -22.81
N ALA A 184 3.76 -7.65 -23.84
CA ALA A 184 4.66 -6.65 -24.43
C ALA A 184 3.89 -5.50 -25.09
N ARG A 185 2.84 -5.84 -25.84
CA ARG A 185 1.97 -4.86 -26.48
C ARG A 185 1.14 -4.10 -25.43
N ALA A 186 0.67 -4.78 -24.35
CA ALA A 186 -0.05 -4.14 -23.26
C ALA A 186 0.79 -3.06 -22.58
N LEU A 187 2.05 -3.37 -22.22
CA LEU A 187 2.98 -2.40 -21.63
C LEU A 187 3.25 -1.21 -22.57
N ALA A 188 3.52 -1.48 -23.84
CA ALA A 188 3.72 -0.43 -24.84
C ALA A 188 2.49 0.46 -25.00
N GLN A 189 1.29 -0.13 -24.96
CA GLN A 189 0.06 0.61 -25.10
C GLN A 189 -0.29 1.44 -23.85
N LEU A 190 -0.08 0.90 -22.63
CA LEU A 190 -0.21 1.66 -21.39
C LEU A 190 0.74 2.87 -21.38
N HIS A 191 1.96 2.70 -21.85
CA HIS A 191 2.93 3.78 -21.96
C HIS A 191 2.48 4.87 -22.93
N ARG A 192 1.93 4.49 -24.11
CA ARG A 192 1.37 5.45 -25.07
C ARG A 192 0.18 6.21 -24.48
N TRP A 193 -0.72 5.52 -23.80
CA TRP A 193 -1.89 6.15 -23.16
C TRP A 193 -1.49 7.07 -22.01
N GLY A 194 -0.48 6.69 -21.22
CA GLY A 194 0.06 7.53 -20.14
C GLY A 194 0.62 8.86 -20.60
N GLY A 195 1.05 8.98 -21.87
CA GLY A 195 1.47 10.22 -22.49
C GLY A 195 0.33 11.08 -23.08
N GLN A 196 -0.93 10.66 -22.94
CA GLN A 196 -2.11 11.34 -23.49
C GLN A 196 -3.01 11.88 -22.38
N PRO A 197 -3.82 12.90 -22.64
CA PRO A 197 -4.77 13.46 -21.66
C PRO A 197 -6.00 12.55 -21.52
N LEU A 198 -5.79 11.30 -21.10
CA LEU A 198 -6.83 10.33 -20.83
C LEU A 198 -7.08 10.26 -19.31
N PRO A 199 -8.31 10.08 -18.85
CA PRO A 199 -8.65 9.95 -17.43
C PRO A 199 -8.30 8.55 -16.91
N LEU A 200 -7.06 8.08 -17.16
CA LEU A 200 -6.55 6.80 -16.69
C LEU A 200 -6.53 6.79 -15.16
N ASN A 201 -7.07 5.72 -14.57
CA ASN A 201 -7.12 5.58 -13.13
C ASN A 201 -6.38 4.33 -12.64
N ALA A 202 -6.65 3.16 -13.22
CA ALA A 202 -6.00 1.91 -12.87
C ALA A 202 -5.82 1.02 -14.10
N SER A 203 -4.91 0.07 -14.02
CA SER A 203 -4.77 -0.98 -15.02
C SER A 203 -4.35 -2.29 -14.38
N CYS A 204 -4.77 -3.39 -14.98
CA CYS A 204 -4.38 -4.75 -14.62
C CYS A 204 -4.20 -5.55 -15.91
N TRP A 205 -3.02 -6.11 -16.13
CA TRP A 205 -2.79 -7.11 -17.16
C TRP A 205 -2.54 -8.47 -16.50
N VAL A 206 -3.17 -9.51 -17.03
CA VAL A 206 -3.05 -10.87 -16.50
C VAL A 206 -3.32 -11.89 -17.61
N CYS A 207 -2.68 -13.07 -17.54
CA CYS A 207 -3.12 -14.24 -18.25
C CYS A 207 -4.22 -14.90 -17.43
N ASP A 208 -5.45 -14.90 -17.94
CA ASP A 208 -6.61 -15.47 -17.25
C ASP A 208 -6.61 -16.99 -17.41
N ASP A 209 -6.10 -17.69 -16.40
CA ASP A 209 -6.05 -19.15 -16.36
C ASP A 209 -7.37 -19.80 -15.90
N THR A 210 -8.38 -19.00 -15.53
CA THR A 210 -9.73 -19.48 -15.21
C THR A 210 -10.61 -19.62 -16.45
N ALA A 211 -10.24 -18.99 -17.56
CA ALA A 211 -10.98 -19.03 -18.81
C ALA A 211 -10.38 -20.03 -19.82
N PRO A 212 -11.24 -20.68 -20.66
CA PRO A 212 -10.76 -21.52 -21.75
C PRO A 212 -9.81 -20.74 -22.70
N GLY A 213 -8.70 -21.38 -23.09
CA GLY A 213 -7.72 -20.74 -23.98
C GLY A 213 -6.74 -19.81 -23.27
N ARG A 214 -6.92 -19.54 -21.98
CA ARG A 214 -6.04 -18.70 -21.14
C ARG A 214 -5.72 -17.35 -21.81
N PRO A 215 -6.73 -16.53 -22.10
CA PRO A 215 -6.51 -15.25 -22.79
C PRO A 215 -5.64 -14.31 -21.95
N GLU A 216 -4.82 -13.54 -22.64
CA GLU A 216 -4.07 -12.45 -22.03
C GLU A 216 -4.88 -11.18 -22.10
N LEU A 217 -5.29 -10.65 -20.93
CA LEU A 217 -6.24 -9.57 -20.81
C LEU A 217 -5.64 -8.34 -20.14
N LEU A 218 -5.89 -7.19 -20.74
CA LEU A 218 -5.59 -5.88 -20.16
C LEU A 218 -6.91 -5.19 -19.77
N PHE A 219 -7.09 -4.98 -18.48
CA PHE A 219 -8.17 -4.18 -17.92
C PHE A 219 -7.67 -2.76 -17.67
N VAL A 220 -8.42 -1.75 -18.13
CA VAL A 220 -8.09 -0.34 -17.91
C VAL A 220 -9.30 0.37 -17.35
N ARG A 221 -9.18 0.90 -16.13
CA ARG A 221 -10.18 1.72 -15.47
C ARG A 221 -9.94 3.20 -15.75
N LEU A 222 -10.99 3.87 -16.19
CA LEU A 222 -11.05 5.31 -16.42
C LEU A 222 -11.94 5.92 -15.35
N ARG A 223 -11.54 7.04 -14.75
CA ARG A 223 -12.34 7.80 -13.77
C ARG A 223 -12.20 9.29 -14.01
N GLY A 224 -13.32 10.02 -14.01
CA GLY A 224 -13.30 11.48 -14.19
C GLY A 224 -14.66 12.04 -14.58
N ALA A 225 -14.65 13.20 -15.25
CA ALA A 225 -15.86 13.78 -15.82
C ALA A 225 -16.49 12.85 -16.86
N MET A 226 -17.81 12.76 -16.91
CA MET A 226 -18.55 11.84 -17.79
C MET A 226 -18.12 11.97 -19.25
N ALA A 227 -18.10 13.19 -19.80
CA ALA A 227 -17.69 13.43 -21.17
C ALA A 227 -16.23 13.01 -21.47
N ALA A 228 -15.33 13.15 -20.48
CA ALA A 228 -13.94 12.73 -20.62
C ALA A 228 -13.81 11.19 -20.64
N VAL A 229 -14.55 10.51 -19.77
CA VAL A 229 -14.57 9.04 -19.71
C VAL A 229 -15.15 8.47 -21.02
N ASP A 230 -16.29 8.97 -21.50
CA ASP A 230 -16.93 8.47 -22.72
C ASP A 230 -16.06 8.75 -23.97
N SER A 231 -15.47 9.94 -24.07
CA SER A 231 -14.52 10.26 -25.15
C SER A 231 -13.30 9.35 -25.13
N ALA A 232 -12.75 9.05 -23.94
CA ALA A 232 -11.62 8.16 -23.80
C ALA A 232 -11.98 6.72 -24.19
N CYS A 233 -13.14 6.22 -23.80
CA CYS A 233 -13.61 4.90 -24.22
C CYS A 233 -13.63 4.79 -25.77
N CYS A 234 -14.24 5.77 -26.44
CA CYS A 234 -14.30 5.78 -27.90
C CYS A 234 -12.90 5.83 -28.55
N LYS A 235 -12.02 6.72 -28.07
CA LYS A 235 -10.64 6.85 -28.61
C LYS A 235 -9.81 5.58 -28.41
N MET A 236 -9.88 4.98 -27.23
CA MET A 236 -9.09 3.80 -26.91
C MET A 236 -9.54 2.58 -27.70
N THR A 237 -10.85 2.36 -27.86
CA THR A 237 -11.41 1.24 -28.64
C THR A 237 -11.25 1.42 -30.15
N GLN A 238 -11.09 2.65 -30.66
CA GLN A 238 -10.71 2.90 -32.05
C GLN A 238 -9.24 2.52 -32.35
N VAL A 239 -8.34 2.66 -31.37
CA VAL A 239 -6.92 2.35 -31.50
C VAL A 239 -6.66 0.85 -31.32
N LEU A 240 -7.35 0.24 -30.38
CA LEU A 240 -7.21 -1.17 -30.02
C LEU A 240 -8.61 -1.77 -29.82
N PRO A 241 -8.98 -2.84 -30.55
CA PRO A 241 -10.25 -3.52 -30.31
C PRO A 241 -10.40 -3.96 -28.86
N GLY A 242 -11.47 -3.57 -28.22
CA GLY A 242 -11.76 -3.87 -26.83
C GLY A 242 -13.22 -3.65 -26.49
N THR A 243 -13.64 -4.13 -25.35
CA THR A 243 -15.03 -4.05 -24.87
C THR A 243 -15.11 -3.25 -23.56
N ARG A 244 -16.22 -2.53 -23.37
CA ARG A 244 -16.55 -1.89 -22.09
C ARG A 244 -17.28 -2.90 -21.21
N MET A 245 -16.75 -3.13 -20.00
CA MET A 245 -17.43 -3.95 -18.99
C MET A 245 -18.61 -3.20 -18.38
N ASP A 246 -19.61 -3.95 -17.92
CA ASP A 246 -20.61 -3.41 -17.02
C ASP A 246 -19.97 -3.03 -15.69
N ASN A 247 -20.22 -1.82 -15.21
CA ASN A 247 -19.68 -1.33 -13.95
C ASN A 247 -20.17 -2.15 -12.74
N ALA A 248 -21.36 -2.77 -12.83
CA ALA A 248 -21.86 -3.66 -11.78
C ALA A 248 -21.01 -4.93 -11.62
N VAL A 249 -20.28 -5.34 -12.66
CA VAL A 249 -19.32 -6.45 -12.64
C VAL A 249 -17.90 -5.94 -12.32
N ALA A 250 -17.45 -4.92 -13.02
CA ALA A 250 -16.08 -4.39 -12.89
C ALA A 250 -15.80 -3.79 -11.50
N GLY A 251 -16.78 -3.14 -10.86
CA GLY A 251 -16.60 -2.52 -9.54
C GLY A 251 -16.21 -3.52 -8.46
N PRO A 252 -16.95 -4.62 -8.24
CA PRO A 252 -16.56 -5.69 -7.34
C PRO A 252 -15.18 -6.29 -7.64
N ASP A 253 -14.82 -6.46 -8.93
CA ASP A 253 -13.50 -6.99 -9.32
C ASP A 253 -12.35 -6.06 -8.91
N TRP A 254 -12.52 -4.73 -9.08
CA TRP A 254 -11.52 -3.77 -8.62
C TRP A 254 -11.38 -3.73 -7.10
N LEU A 255 -12.47 -3.96 -6.33
CA LEU A 255 -12.41 -4.11 -4.88
C LEU A 255 -11.71 -5.40 -4.48
N ALA A 256 -12.03 -6.52 -5.15
CA ALA A 256 -11.34 -7.79 -4.94
C ALA A 256 -9.85 -7.68 -5.30
N PHE A 257 -9.52 -6.94 -6.35
CA PHE A 257 -8.12 -6.68 -6.72
C PHE A 257 -7.39 -5.87 -5.63
N ARG A 258 -8.01 -4.79 -5.14
CA ARG A 258 -7.46 -3.97 -4.05
C ARG A 258 -7.06 -4.82 -2.83
N ASP A 259 -7.89 -5.79 -2.47
CA ASP A 259 -7.71 -6.62 -1.28
C ASP A 259 -7.03 -7.99 -1.57
N LEU A 260 -6.52 -8.18 -2.79
CA LEU A 260 -5.83 -9.41 -3.23
C LEU A 260 -6.74 -10.66 -3.15
N HIS A 261 -8.03 -10.50 -3.50
CA HIS A 261 -9.02 -11.58 -3.50
C HIS A 261 -9.33 -12.14 -4.89
N LEU A 262 -8.68 -11.62 -5.96
CA LEU A 262 -8.81 -12.21 -7.30
C LEU A 262 -8.18 -13.61 -7.34
N PRO A 263 -8.63 -14.50 -8.26
CA PRO A 263 -8.12 -15.88 -8.39
C PRO A 263 -6.59 -15.97 -8.44
N PHE A 264 -5.93 -15.04 -9.13
CA PHE A 264 -4.47 -14.97 -9.18
C PHE A 264 -3.80 -14.98 -7.80
N PHE A 265 -4.42 -14.37 -6.78
CA PHE A 265 -3.87 -14.25 -5.42
C PHE A 265 -4.27 -15.40 -4.49
N THR A 266 -5.16 -16.30 -4.93
CA THR A 266 -5.70 -17.39 -4.13
C THR A 266 -5.09 -18.76 -4.48
N GLN A 267 -3.82 -18.79 -4.83
CA GLN A 267 -3.11 -20.02 -5.19
C GLN A 267 -3.15 -21.05 -4.05
N PRO A 268 -3.51 -22.30 -4.34
CA PRO A 268 -3.49 -23.34 -3.32
C PRO A 268 -2.05 -23.61 -2.87
N GLN A 269 -1.85 -23.58 -1.55
CA GLN A 269 -0.57 -23.90 -0.92
C GLN A 269 -0.54 -25.35 -0.50
N THR A 270 0.43 -26.10 -0.96
CA THR A 270 0.69 -27.47 -0.50
C THR A 270 2.08 -27.55 0.13
N PRO A 271 2.35 -28.51 1.04
CA PRO A 271 3.69 -28.68 1.64
C PRO A 271 4.79 -28.84 0.59
N ASP A 272 4.48 -29.48 -0.53
CA ASP A 272 5.43 -29.76 -1.63
C ASP A 272 5.56 -28.59 -2.61
N ASN A 273 4.66 -27.58 -2.54
CA ASN A 273 4.64 -26.42 -3.41
C ASN A 273 4.51 -25.12 -2.58
N ALA A 274 5.52 -24.87 -1.78
CA ALA A 274 5.59 -23.70 -0.90
C ALA A 274 5.94 -22.45 -1.71
N LEU A 275 4.93 -21.83 -2.35
CA LEU A 275 5.09 -20.58 -3.11
C LEU A 275 4.87 -19.37 -2.22
N CYS A 276 5.67 -18.35 -2.45
CA CYS A 276 5.52 -17.02 -1.87
C CYS A 276 4.93 -16.07 -2.91
N LEU A 277 4.09 -15.14 -2.47
CA LEU A 277 3.69 -14.02 -3.31
C LEU A 277 4.77 -12.95 -3.28
N TRP A 278 5.35 -12.67 -4.42
CA TRP A 278 6.34 -11.63 -4.62
C TRP A 278 5.74 -10.41 -5.30
N ARG A 279 6.19 -9.24 -4.86
CA ARG A 279 5.85 -7.95 -5.43
C ARG A 279 7.12 -7.26 -5.93
N LEU A 280 7.21 -7.04 -7.25
CA LEU A 280 8.30 -6.29 -7.86
C LEU A 280 7.79 -4.88 -8.17
N SER A 281 8.43 -3.87 -7.59
CA SER A 281 8.17 -2.47 -7.89
C SER A 281 9.25 -1.98 -8.84
N VAL A 282 8.85 -1.58 -10.06
CA VAL A 282 9.76 -1.19 -11.13
C VAL A 282 9.29 0.13 -11.76
N PRO A 283 10.11 0.85 -12.51
CA PRO A 283 9.63 1.97 -13.32
C PRO A 283 8.49 1.54 -14.25
N GLN A 284 7.50 2.39 -14.49
CA GLN A 284 6.39 2.10 -15.41
C GLN A 284 6.90 1.80 -16.84
N THR A 285 8.07 2.34 -17.19
CA THR A 285 8.75 2.14 -18.47
C THR A 285 9.57 0.85 -18.56
N ALA A 286 9.62 0.05 -17.48
CA ALA A 286 10.34 -1.21 -17.49
C ALA A 286 9.77 -2.16 -18.55
N PRO A 287 10.63 -2.86 -19.33
CA PRO A 287 10.20 -3.83 -20.32
C PRO A 287 9.52 -5.05 -19.69
N VAL A 288 9.12 -6.00 -20.52
CA VAL A 288 8.79 -7.36 -20.06
C VAL A 288 9.97 -7.89 -19.25
N LEU A 289 9.67 -8.41 -18.06
CA LEU A 289 10.68 -9.08 -17.24
C LEU A 289 10.69 -10.56 -17.61
N ASP A 290 11.83 -11.03 -18.11
CA ASP A 290 12.03 -12.44 -18.47
C ASP A 290 12.17 -13.29 -17.21
N LEU A 291 11.04 -13.76 -16.71
CA LEU A 291 10.93 -14.58 -15.51
C LEU A 291 10.10 -15.82 -15.81
N PRO A 292 10.48 -17.01 -15.30
CA PRO A 292 9.77 -18.26 -15.55
C PRO A 292 8.49 -18.41 -14.71
N TYR A 293 7.87 -17.30 -14.32
CA TYR A 293 6.69 -17.26 -13.46
C TYR A 293 5.61 -16.40 -14.09
N ALA A 294 4.36 -16.85 -14.03
CA ALA A 294 3.22 -16.09 -14.48
C ALA A 294 3.12 -14.77 -13.68
N GLN A 295 2.89 -13.67 -14.39
CA GLN A 295 2.85 -12.34 -13.80
C GLN A 295 1.44 -11.75 -13.90
N LEU A 296 1.03 -11.01 -12.87
CA LEU A 296 -0.04 -10.03 -12.94
C LEU A 296 0.62 -8.64 -12.83
N ILE A 297 0.21 -7.71 -13.71
CA ILE A 297 0.85 -6.40 -13.85
C ILE A 297 -0.16 -5.30 -13.58
N GLU A 298 0.18 -4.39 -12.68
CA GLU A 298 -0.64 -3.23 -12.35
C GLU A 298 0.17 -1.93 -12.33
N TRP A 299 -0.49 -0.82 -11.93
CA TRP A 299 0.10 0.52 -11.85
C TRP A 299 0.74 0.97 -13.17
N HIS A 300 0.02 0.69 -14.28
CA HIS A 300 0.47 1.01 -15.65
C HIS A 300 1.85 0.44 -15.99
N GLY A 301 2.15 -0.75 -15.46
CA GLY A 301 3.43 -1.43 -15.64
C GLY A 301 4.41 -1.29 -14.48
N GLY A 302 4.11 -0.46 -13.47
CA GLY A 302 5.03 -0.17 -12.35
C GLY A 302 5.05 -1.23 -11.26
N GLN A 303 4.08 -2.12 -11.20
CA GLN A 303 4.05 -3.21 -10.22
C GLN A 303 3.78 -4.55 -10.88
N ARG A 304 4.54 -5.56 -10.49
CA ARG A 304 4.43 -6.95 -10.97
C ARG A 304 4.22 -7.87 -9.79
N TRP A 305 3.20 -8.72 -9.86
CA TRP A 305 2.92 -9.77 -8.91
C TRP A 305 3.26 -11.11 -9.52
N LEU A 306 3.82 -12.01 -8.75
CA LEU A 306 4.08 -13.39 -9.18
C LEU A 306 4.20 -14.33 -7.97
N TRP A 307 3.87 -15.58 -8.19
CA TRP A 307 4.10 -16.66 -7.25
C TRP A 307 5.42 -17.36 -7.60
N ALA A 308 6.33 -17.44 -6.64
CA ALA A 308 7.61 -18.11 -6.82
C ALA A 308 8.10 -18.71 -5.48
N PRO A 309 8.92 -19.78 -5.51
CA PRO A 309 9.48 -20.35 -4.30
C PRO A 309 10.45 -19.35 -3.62
N PRO A 310 10.71 -19.49 -2.30
CA PRO A 310 11.69 -18.64 -1.59
C PRO A 310 13.09 -18.64 -2.23
N SER A 311 13.49 -19.75 -2.84
CA SER A 311 14.77 -19.89 -3.55
C SER A 311 14.93 -18.96 -4.76
N ALA A 312 13.82 -18.45 -5.32
CA ALA A 312 13.84 -17.52 -6.42
C ALA A 312 14.28 -16.08 -6.04
N GLN A 313 14.47 -15.80 -4.73
CA GLN A 313 14.73 -14.44 -4.24
C GLN A 313 15.89 -13.74 -4.97
N THR A 314 17.00 -14.44 -5.24
CA THR A 314 18.16 -13.86 -5.90
C THR A 314 17.83 -13.45 -7.32
N LEU A 315 17.21 -14.33 -8.10
CA LEU A 315 16.75 -14.04 -9.45
C LEU A 315 15.81 -12.83 -9.48
N LEU A 316 14.77 -12.83 -8.63
CA LEU A 316 13.75 -11.77 -8.63
C LEU A 316 14.31 -10.42 -8.23
N ARG A 317 15.21 -10.38 -7.24
CA ARG A 317 15.87 -9.14 -6.81
C ARG A 317 16.81 -8.59 -7.88
N GLN A 318 17.63 -9.45 -8.47
CA GLN A 318 18.54 -9.05 -9.56
C GLN A 318 17.78 -8.54 -10.78
N THR A 319 16.71 -9.25 -11.20
CA THR A 319 15.88 -8.82 -12.33
C THR A 319 15.22 -7.46 -12.07
N ALA A 320 14.67 -7.25 -10.86
CA ALA A 320 14.10 -5.95 -10.51
C ALA A 320 15.16 -4.85 -10.45
N GLU A 321 16.34 -5.12 -9.88
CA GLU A 321 17.45 -4.16 -9.77
C GLU A 321 17.99 -3.74 -11.13
N GLN A 322 18.10 -4.66 -12.09
CA GLN A 322 18.56 -4.38 -13.45
C GLN A 322 17.71 -3.32 -14.18
N VAL A 323 16.43 -3.24 -13.84
CA VAL A 323 15.52 -2.22 -14.40
C VAL A 323 15.30 -1.04 -13.45
N GLY A 324 16.09 -0.91 -12.37
CA GLY A 324 16.00 0.19 -11.43
C GLY A 324 14.88 0.03 -10.36
N GLY A 325 14.44 -1.19 -10.13
CA GLY A 325 13.40 -1.53 -9.16
C GLY A 325 13.89 -2.36 -7.98
N PHE A 326 12.95 -2.92 -7.24
CA PHE A 326 13.21 -3.82 -6.12
C PHE A 326 12.11 -4.88 -5.98
N ALA A 327 12.44 -6.00 -5.34
CA ALA A 327 11.50 -7.10 -5.08
C ALA A 327 11.24 -7.26 -3.58
N THR A 328 9.98 -7.43 -3.23
CA THR A 328 9.50 -7.69 -1.86
C THR A 328 8.83 -9.05 -1.81
N LEU A 329 9.20 -9.88 -0.83
CA LEU A 329 8.45 -11.06 -0.48
C LEU A 329 7.22 -10.61 0.30
N PHE A 330 6.07 -10.50 -0.37
CA PHE A 330 4.86 -9.90 0.17
C PHE A 330 4.11 -10.84 1.10
N ILE A 331 3.82 -12.07 0.65
CA ILE A 331 3.21 -13.13 1.47
C ILE A 331 4.13 -14.35 1.45
N ALA A 332 4.52 -14.82 2.64
CA ALA A 332 5.29 -16.08 2.76
C ALA A 332 4.37 -17.29 2.67
N ALA A 333 4.91 -18.39 2.19
CA ALA A 333 4.18 -19.66 2.01
C ALA A 333 3.61 -20.21 3.34
N TYR A 334 4.44 -20.25 4.38
CA TYR A 334 4.06 -20.74 5.72
C TYR A 334 4.85 -19.99 6.81
N ALA A 335 4.28 -19.92 8.02
CA ALA A 335 4.91 -19.26 9.16
C ALA A 335 6.28 -19.86 9.57
N GLY A 336 6.60 -21.08 9.15
CA GLY A 336 7.87 -21.77 9.46
C GLY A 336 8.99 -21.60 8.43
N THR A 337 8.69 -21.08 7.23
CA THR A 337 9.70 -20.91 6.15
C THR A 337 10.42 -19.56 6.21
N THR A 338 10.09 -18.71 7.16
CA THR A 338 10.51 -17.30 7.23
C THR A 338 11.94 -17.07 7.75
N GLY A 339 12.66 -18.12 8.20
CA GLY A 339 13.97 -17.94 8.85
C GLY A 339 15.13 -17.55 7.94
N ALA A 340 15.04 -17.69 6.62
CA ALA A 340 16.16 -17.51 5.70
C ALA A 340 15.99 -16.44 4.63
N THR A 341 14.76 -15.99 4.34
CA THR A 341 14.47 -15.07 3.23
C THR A 341 13.96 -13.74 3.77
N ALA A 342 14.78 -12.69 3.70
CA ALA A 342 14.36 -11.34 4.07
C ALA A 342 13.15 -10.89 3.23
N ARG A 343 12.17 -10.26 3.87
CA ARG A 343 10.96 -9.75 3.19
C ARG A 343 11.28 -8.62 2.23
N PHE A 344 12.08 -7.67 2.67
CA PHE A 344 12.46 -6.52 1.88
C PHE A 344 13.85 -6.69 1.26
N THR A 345 14.09 -6.01 0.14
CA THR A 345 15.43 -5.90 -0.41
C THR A 345 16.33 -5.16 0.58
N PRO A 346 17.48 -5.72 1.01
CA PRO A 346 18.38 -5.07 1.93
C PRO A 346 18.85 -3.71 1.42
N LEU A 347 18.87 -2.72 2.30
CA LEU A 347 19.36 -1.39 1.96
C LEU A 347 20.88 -1.41 1.78
N LYS A 348 21.35 -0.70 0.75
CA LYS A 348 22.78 -0.50 0.48
C LYS A 348 23.25 0.83 1.09
N PRO A 349 24.55 0.97 1.44
CA PRO A 349 25.11 2.25 1.82
C PRO A 349 24.88 3.34 0.75
N PRO A 350 24.56 4.59 1.13
CA PRO A 350 24.49 5.12 2.52
C PRO A 350 23.11 4.98 3.18
N LEU A 351 22.09 4.42 2.48
CA LEU A 351 20.70 4.39 2.94
C LEU A 351 20.53 3.59 4.24
N ASP A 352 21.23 2.47 4.39
CA ASP A 352 21.25 1.65 5.60
C ASP A 352 21.61 2.47 6.85
N ARG A 353 22.68 3.29 6.77
CA ARG A 353 23.14 4.15 7.85
C ARG A 353 22.16 5.28 8.14
N ILE A 354 21.52 5.85 7.12
CA ILE A 354 20.50 6.90 7.29
C ILE A 354 19.32 6.33 8.05
N HIS A 355 18.84 5.15 7.69
CA HIS A 355 17.73 4.49 8.37
C HIS A 355 18.06 4.15 9.83
N GLN A 356 19.26 3.64 10.11
CA GLN A 356 19.73 3.39 11.48
C GLN A 356 19.77 4.66 12.33
N ARG A 357 20.26 5.78 11.78
CA ARG A 357 20.28 7.07 12.49
C ARG A 357 18.87 7.59 12.75
N LEU A 358 17.95 7.48 11.79
CA LEU A 358 16.54 7.83 11.98
C LEU A 358 15.91 6.99 13.08
N LYS A 359 16.15 5.68 13.09
CA LYS A 359 15.69 4.79 14.15
C LYS A 359 16.22 5.24 15.52
N ALA A 360 17.51 5.47 15.64
CA ALA A 360 18.16 5.91 16.89
C ALA A 360 17.63 7.27 17.39
N GLU A 361 17.25 8.18 16.49
CA GLU A 361 16.71 9.48 16.87
C GLU A 361 15.27 9.36 17.41
N PHE A 362 14.41 8.59 16.73
CA PHE A 362 13.02 8.42 17.12
C PHE A 362 12.81 7.40 18.23
N ASP A 363 13.62 6.36 18.28
CA ASP A 363 13.50 5.23 19.22
C ASP A 363 14.89 4.79 19.72
N PRO A 364 15.53 5.59 20.59
CA PRO A 364 16.90 5.33 21.03
C PRO A 364 17.06 4.03 21.83
N ALA A 365 16.03 3.57 22.52
CA ALA A 365 16.04 2.29 23.24
C ALA A 365 15.72 1.09 22.31
N GLY A 366 15.33 1.35 21.06
CA GLY A 366 15.02 0.32 20.08
C GLY A 366 13.87 -0.58 20.49
N ILE A 367 12.81 -0.02 21.11
CA ILE A 367 11.68 -0.81 21.64
C ILE A 367 10.59 -1.05 20.60
N PHE A 368 10.42 -0.19 19.59
CA PHE A 368 9.29 -0.29 18.67
C PHE A 368 9.55 -1.23 17.51
N ASN A 369 8.66 -2.23 17.34
CA ASN A 369 8.60 -3.14 16.20
C ASN A 369 9.99 -3.56 15.69
N ARG A 370 10.83 -4.09 16.61
CA ARG A 370 12.21 -4.52 16.32
C ARG A 370 12.27 -5.42 15.09
N ALA A 371 13.27 -5.18 14.26
CA ALA A 371 13.55 -5.94 13.04
C ALA A 371 12.38 -6.03 12.04
N ARG A 372 11.32 -5.21 12.17
CA ARG A 372 10.13 -5.31 11.33
C ARG A 372 10.38 -4.89 9.87
N LEU A 373 11.23 -3.89 9.64
CA LEU A 373 11.64 -3.41 8.30
C LEU A 373 13.00 -3.98 7.87
N SER A 374 13.88 -4.19 8.82
CA SER A 374 15.23 -4.65 8.56
C SER A 374 15.76 -5.36 9.80
N PRO A 375 16.52 -6.46 9.66
CA PRO A 375 17.16 -7.13 10.80
C PRO A 375 18.09 -6.22 11.60
N SER A 376 18.50 -5.07 11.03
CA SER A 376 19.44 -4.13 11.66
C SER A 376 18.78 -3.11 12.58
N PHE A 377 17.45 -3.09 12.73
CA PHE A 377 16.75 -2.21 13.68
C PHE A 377 15.33 -2.64 14.04
#